data_6e583182035e0f76dc29c4e28dc0c3a7
#
_entry.id   6e583182035e0f76dc29c4e28dc0c3a7
#
_cell.length_a   1.000
_cell.length_b   1.000
_cell.length_c   1.000
_cell.angle_alpha   90.00
_cell.angle_beta   90.00
_cell.angle_gamma   90.00
#
_symmetry.space_group_name_H-M   'P 1'
#
loop_
_entity.id
_entity.type
_entity.pdbx_description
1 polymer ?
#
loop_
_entity_poly.entity_id
_entity_poly.type
_entity_poly.pdbx_seq_one_letter_code
_entity_poly.pdbx_strand_id
1 'polypeptide(L)'
;MKKVFFITFFIFYSFKVFSLEVTLTQGSVKPTPIAVTELYSKNSQLTKVGKNISTVISDNLERSGLFLPIDKRSFIQDNESLSNKPRFEDWKLIKAQHLVSGKISTNNGKISVEFRLFDVFQQKQIVGKKYETNEKNWRRVAHIISDSIFKNITGEGGYFDTRIVYVAETGPKENKQK
;
A
#
# COMPACT_ATOMS: atom_id res chain seq x y z
N MET A 1 35.16 -35.77 54.28
CA MET A 1 35.35 -36.16 52.85
C MET A 1 34.00 -36.33 52.07
N LYS A 2 32.94 -36.91 52.64
CA LYS A 2 31.63 -37.09 51.92
C LYS A 2 30.92 -35.78 51.56
N LYS A 3 31.06 -34.70 52.34
CA LYS A 3 30.41 -33.40 52.02
C LYS A 3 31.09 -32.63 50.87
N VAL A 4 32.39 -32.78 50.68
CA VAL A 4 33.14 -32.15 49.59
C VAL A 4 32.78 -32.81 48.23
N PHE A 5 32.60 -34.12 48.22
CA PHE A 5 32.22 -34.87 47.01
C PHE A 5 30.81 -34.45 46.50
N PHE A 6 29.87 -34.12 47.38
CA PHE A 6 28.52 -33.70 47.02
C PHE A 6 28.52 -32.31 46.40
N ILE A 7 29.39 -31.40 46.86
CA ILE A 7 29.51 -30.03 46.30
C ILE A 7 30.16 -30.08 44.91
N THR A 8 31.15 -30.94 44.70
CA THR A 8 31.81 -31.08 43.38
C THR A 8 30.86 -31.68 42.33
N PHE A 9 29.97 -32.56 42.74
CA PHE A 9 28.98 -33.16 41.83
C PHE A 9 27.92 -32.13 41.34
N PHE A 10 27.59 -31.13 42.18
CA PHE A 10 26.60 -30.08 41.79
C PHE A 10 27.16 -29.05 40.83
N ILE A 11 28.48 -28.85 40.76
CA ILE A 11 29.14 -27.90 39.86
C ILE A 11 29.16 -28.42 38.41
N PHE A 12 29.04 -29.73 38.16
CA PHE A 12 29.02 -30.34 36.84
C PHE A 12 27.63 -30.42 36.22
N TYR A 13 26.58 -29.95 36.89
CA TYR A 13 25.27 -29.82 36.26
C TYR A 13 25.22 -28.55 35.41
N SER A 14 25.92 -28.59 34.28
CA SER A 14 25.85 -27.53 33.27
C SER A 14 24.43 -27.53 32.67
N PHE A 15 23.65 -26.52 33.02
CA PHE A 15 22.40 -26.25 32.30
C PHE A 15 22.69 -26.07 30.84
N LYS A 16 22.18 -26.98 30.00
CA LYS A 16 22.18 -26.79 28.58
C LYS A 16 21.29 -25.62 28.27
N VAL A 17 21.88 -24.46 28.02
CA VAL A 17 21.17 -23.31 27.45
C VAL A 17 20.82 -23.67 26.01
N PHE A 18 19.55 -23.98 25.73
CA PHE A 18 19.06 -24.09 24.40
C PHE A 18 19.06 -22.65 23.80
N SER A 19 20.03 -22.38 22.98
CA SER A 19 19.99 -21.22 22.10
C SER A 19 18.80 -21.39 21.17
N LEU A 20 17.83 -20.48 21.23
CA LEU A 20 16.76 -20.41 20.24
C LEU A 20 17.37 -19.95 18.92
N GLU A 21 17.63 -20.87 18.01
CA GLU A 21 18.06 -20.54 16.66
C GLU A 21 16.83 -20.09 15.86
N VAL A 22 16.61 -18.78 15.81
CA VAL A 22 15.56 -18.21 14.96
C VAL A 22 16.07 -18.22 13.54
N THR A 23 15.73 -19.27 12.80
CA THR A 23 15.94 -19.32 11.35
C THR A 23 14.90 -18.40 10.73
N LEU A 24 15.28 -17.17 10.40
CA LEU A 24 14.48 -16.29 9.56
C LEU A 24 14.48 -16.88 8.14
N THR A 25 13.56 -17.79 7.88
CA THR A 25 13.24 -18.19 6.51
C THR A 25 12.61 -16.95 5.88
N GLN A 26 13.32 -16.29 4.97
CA GLN A 26 12.73 -15.31 4.09
C GLN A 26 11.63 -16.03 3.29
N GLY A 27 10.42 -16.06 3.82
CA GLY A 27 9.24 -16.40 3.05
C GLY A 27 9.12 -15.35 1.96
N SER A 28 9.36 -15.72 0.71
CA SER A 28 9.03 -14.86 -0.40
C SER A 28 7.52 -14.69 -0.41
N VAL A 29 7.04 -13.60 0.18
CA VAL A 29 5.62 -13.25 0.10
C VAL A 29 5.33 -12.97 -1.37
N LYS A 30 4.56 -13.85 -2.01
CA LYS A 30 4.15 -13.65 -3.39
C LYS A 30 3.27 -12.41 -3.45
N PRO A 31 3.66 -11.36 -4.20
CA PRO A 31 2.87 -10.15 -4.25
C PRO A 31 1.45 -10.39 -4.75
N THR A 32 0.50 -9.71 -4.12
CA THR A 32 -0.94 -9.83 -4.45
C THR A 32 -1.27 -9.06 -5.72
N PRO A 33 -1.82 -9.70 -6.77
CA PRO A 33 -2.22 -9.01 -7.99
C PRO A 33 -3.36 -8.03 -7.73
N ILE A 34 -3.16 -6.76 -8.10
CA ILE A 34 -4.12 -5.68 -7.90
C ILE A 34 -4.33 -4.88 -9.19
N ALA A 35 -5.59 -4.67 -9.57
CA ALA A 35 -5.95 -3.80 -10.67
C ALA A 35 -6.25 -2.39 -10.15
N VAL A 36 -5.49 -1.39 -10.59
CA VAL A 36 -5.71 0.02 -10.25
C VAL A 36 -6.16 0.75 -11.51
N THR A 37 -7.45 1.03 -11.61
CA THR A 37 -8.02 1.70 -12.78
C THR A 37 -7.88 3.20 -12.69
N GLU A 38 -7.94 3.88 -13.83
CA GLU A 38 -7.97 5.33 -13.84
C GLU A 38 -9.29 5.83 -13.26
N LEU A 39 -9.23 6.88 -12.43
CA LEU A 39 -10.43 7.48 -11.85
C LEU A 39 -11.25 8.12 -12.97
N TYR A 40 -12.49 7.70 -13.09
CA TYR A 40 -13.41 8.20 -14.10
C TYR A 40 -13.79 9.67 -13.85
N SER A 41 -13.82 10.48 -14.89
CA SER A 41 -14.37 11.82 -14.85
C SER A 41 -15.14 12.14 -16.13
N LYS A 42 -16.27 12.83 -15.97
CA LYS A 42 -16.99 13.45 -17.10
C LYS A 42 -16.29 14.71 -17.62
N ASN A 43 -15.41 15.31 -16.80
CA ASN A 43 -14.65 16.50 -17.16
C ASN A 43 -13.27 16.10 -17.69
N SER A 44 -12.97 16.46 -18.95
CA SER A 44 -11.69 16.14 -19.61
C SER A 44 -10.47 16.71 -18.90
N GLN A 45 -10.58 17.88 -18.25
CA GLN A 45 -9.48 18.46 -17.48
C GLN A 45 -9.11 17.60 -16.27
N LEU A 46 -10.11 17.00 -15.61
CA LEU A 46 -9.91 16.12 -14.45
C LEU A 46 -9.46 14.71 -14.84
N THR A 47 -9.65 14.29 -16.08
CA THR A 47 -9.19 12.98 -16.55
C THR A 47 -7.68 12.81 -16.34
N LYS A 48 -6.89 13.86 -16.66
CA LYS A 48 -5.44 13.84 -16.43
C LYS A 48 -5.08 13.73 -14.93
N VAL A 49 -5.81 14.46 -14.07
CA VAL A 49 -5.61 14.39 -12.62
C VAL A 49 -5.98 13.00 -12.10
N GLY A 50 -7.11 12.45 -12.55
CA GLY A 50 -7.55 11.09 -12.22
C GLY A 50 -6.53 10.02 -12.60
N LYS A 51 -5.95 10.12 -13.80
CA LYS A 51 -4.87 9.25 -14.25
C LYS A 51 -3.63 9.36 -13.37
N ASN A 52 -3.21 10.60 -13.04
CA ASN A 52 -2.05 10.84 -12.19
C ASN A 52 -2.25 10.26 -10.78
N ILE A 53 -3.45 10.41 -10.19
CA ILE A 53 -3.78 9.81 -8.89
C ILE A 53 -3.63 8.29 -8.96
N SER A 54 -4.22 7.65 -9.97
CA SER A 54 -4.15 6.19 -10.14
C SER A 54 -2.73 5.68 -10.37
N THR A 55 -1.90 6.45 -11.07
CA THR A 55 -0.49 6.11 -11.26
C THR A 55 0.26 6.15 -9.93
N VAL A 56 0.10 7.22 -9.14
CA VAL A 56 0.75 7.31 -7.82
C VAL A 56 0.28 6.19 -6.87
N ILE A 57 -1.00 5.82 -6.91
CA ILE A 57 -1.50 4.69 -6.12
C ILE A 57 -0.82 3.39 -6.55
N SER A 58 -0.76 3.12 -7.86
CA SER A 58 -0.10 1.93 -8.41
C SER A 58 1.36 1.85 -7.99
N ASP A 59 2.13 2.94 -8.19
CA ASP A 59 3.54 3.02 -7.85
C ASP A 59 3.80 2.84 -6.33
N ASN A 60 2.94 3.39 -5.48
CA ASN A 60 3.03 3.22 -4.03
C ASN A 60 2.85 1.74 -3.64
N LEU A 61 1.80 1.11 -4.16
CA LEU A 61 1.48 -0.27 -3.85
C LEU A 61 2.58 -1.22 -4.35
N GLU A 62 3.10 -1.00 -5.57
CA GLU A 62 4.22 -1.77 -6.12
C GLU A 62 5.48 -1.65 -5.26
N ARG A 63 5.85 -0.42 -4.87
CA ARG A 63 7.02 -0.18 -4.01
C ARG A 63 6.95 -0.85 -2.64
N SER A 64 5.76 -1.16 -2.14
CA SER A 64 5.62 -1.90 -0.88
C SER A 64 6.13 -3.35 -0.98
N GLY A 65 6.28 -3.88 -2.19
CA GLY A 65 6.65 -5.29 -2.44
C GLY A 65 5.52 -6.29 -2.15
N LEU A 66 4.39 -5.84 -1.60
CA LEU A 66 3.25 -6.70 -1.24
C LEU A 66 2.20 -6.80 -2.34
N PHE A 67 2.25 -5.91 -3.33
CA PHE A 67 1.28 -5.86 -4.42
C PHE A 67 1.98 -5.91 -5.77
N LEU A 68 1.31 -6.52 -6.73
CA LEU A 68 1.72 -6.56 -8.13
C LEU A 68 0.61 -5.88 -8.96
N PRO A 69 0.78 -4.59 -9.35
CA PRO A 69 -0.17 -3.93 -10.22
C PRO A 69 -0.26 -4.62 -11.58
N ILE A 70 -1.49 -4.86 -12.02
CA ILE A 70 -1.77 -5.48 -13.31
C ILE A 70 -1.67 -4.42 -14.41
N ASP A 71 -1.07 -4.78 -15.54
CA ASP A 71 -0.95 -3.89 -16.71
C ASP A 71 -2.33 -3.44 -17.19
N LYS A 72 -2.52 -2.12 -17.28
CA LYS A 72 -3.78 -1.50 -17.71
C LYS A 72 -4.25 -1.95 -19.08
N ARG A 73 -3.34 -2.39 -19.97
CA ARG A 73 -3.66 -2.93 -21.28
C ARG A 73 -4.46 -4.25 -21.21
N SER A 74 -4.40 -4.92 -20.08
CA SER A 74 -5.17 -6.14 -19.83
C SER A 74 -6.60 -5.88 -19.38
N PHE A 75 -6.97 -4.64 -19.08
CA PHE A 75 -8.29 -4.32 -18.56
C PHE A 75 -9.37 -4.44 -19.63
N ILE A 76 -10.40 -5.21 -19.34
CA ILE A 76 -11.51 -5.52 -20.26
C ILE A 76 -12.65 -4.51 -20.08
N GLN A 77 -12.95 -4.15 -18.82
CA GLN A 77 -14.00 -3.21 -18.52
C GLN A 77 -13.49 -1.77 -18.57
N ASP A 78 -14.23 -0.90 -19.28
CA ASP A 78 -13.94 0.54 -19.33
C ASP A 78 -14.24 1.25 -18.00
N ASN A 79 -13.60 2.42 -17.79
CA ASN A 79 -13.70 3.16 -16.54
C ASN A 79 -15.09 3.75 -16.28
N GLU A 80 -15.85 4.06 -17.32
CA GLU A 80 -17.19 4.62 -17.17
C GLU A 80 -18.18 3.57 -16.65
N SER A 81 -18.26 2.42 -17.28
CA SER A 81 -19.12 1.32 -16.84
C SER A 81 -18.70 0.80 -15.47
N LEU A 82 -17.39 0.70 -15.21
CA LEU A 82 -16.83 0.32 -13.92
C LEU A 82 -17.22 1.29 -12.79
N SER A 83 -17.33 2.58 -13.11
CA SER A 83 -17.73 3.59 -12.13
C SER A 83 -19.12 3.34 -11.55
N ASN A 84 -19.97 2.61 -12.24
CA ASN A 84 -21.30 2.21 -11.79
C ASN A 84 -21.24 0.86 -11.07
N LYS A 85 -20.80 -0.20 -11.76
CA LYS A 85 -20.71 -1.55 -11.18
C LYS A 85 -19.57 -2.35 -11.81
N PRO A 86 -18.68 -2.98 -10.99
CA PRO A 86 -17.68 -3.91 -11.50
C PRO A 86 -18.31 -5.17 -12.11
N ARG A 87 -17.81 -5.58 -13.26
CA ARG A 87 -18.04 -6.92 -13.80
C ARG A 87 -16.93 -7.84 -13.32
N PHE A 88 -17.11 -8.42 -12.14
CA PHE A 88 -16.05 -9.18 -11.46
C PHE A 88 -15.47 -10.32 -12.29
N GLU A 89 -16.23 -10.91 -13.19
CA GLU A 89 -15.76 -11.99 -14.08
C GLU A 89 -14.63 -11.49 -15.01
N ASP A 90 -14.73 -10.28 -15.55
CA ASP A 90 -13.69 -9.67 -16.39
C ASP A 90 -12.35 -9.53 -15.60
N TRP A 91 -12.45 -9.18 -14.33
CA TRP A 91 -11.29 -9.01 -13.44
C TRP A 91 -10.70 -10.33 -12.97
N LYS A 92 -11.52 -11.37 -12.82
CA LYS A 92 -11.05 -12.74 -12.53
C LYS A 92 -10.26 -13.32 -13.70
N LEU A 93 -10.69 -13.07 -14.95
CA LEU A 93 -9.98 -13.53 -16.16
C LEU A 93 -8.54 -13.04 -16.21
N ILE A 94 -8.29 -11.80 -15.80
CA ILE A 94 -6.92 -11.24 -15.73
C ILE A 94 -6.24 -11.53 -14.38
N LYS A 95 -6.79 -12.40 -13.55
CA LYS A 95 -6.26 -12.84 -12.25
C LYS A 95 -6.08 -11.72 -11.22
N ALA A 96 -6.87 -10.66 -11.30
CA ALA A 96 -6.89 -9.64 -10.25
C ALA A 96 -7.49 -10.22 -8.97
N GLN A 97 -6.80 -10.09 -7.84
CA GLN A 97 -7.36 -10.42 -6.53
C GLN A 97 -8.13 -9.23 -5.95
N HIS A 98 -7.58 -8.03 -6.17
CA HIS A 98 -8.21 -6.79 -5.73
C HIS A 98 -8.38 -5.84 -6.91
N LEU A 99 -9.42 -5.02 -6.83
CA LEU A 99 -9.75 -3.99 -7.81
C LEU A 99 -9.94 -2.66 -7.10
N VAL A 100 -9.20 -1.66 -7.56
CA VAL A 100 -9.38 -0.25 -7.17
C VAL A 100 -10.03 0.50 -8.31
N SER A 101 -11.18 1.08 -8.04
CA SER A 101 -11.87 1.96 -8.98
C SER A 101 -12.34 3.24 -8.30
N GLY A 102 -12.75 4.25 -9.07
CA GLY A 102 -13.26 5.47 -8.48
C GLY A 102 -13.65 6.53 -9.48
N LYS A 103 -14.00 7.69 -8.94
CA LYS A 103 -14.45 8.87 -9.70
C LYS A 103 -13.73 10.10 -9.20
N ILE A 104 -13.53 11.06 -10.10
CA ILE A 104 -13.09 12.40 -9.77
C ILE A 104 -14.04 13.44 -10.38
N SER A 105 -14.45 14.41 -9.57
CA SER A 105 -15.35 15.48 -9.98
C SER A 105 -14.95 16.80 -9.32
N THR A 106 -15.51 17.90 -9.79
CA THR A 106 -15.37 19.21 -9.13
C THR A 106 -16.59 19.46 -8.29
N ASN A 107 -16.39 19.95 -7.08
CA ASN A 107 -17.42 20.40 -6.16
C ASN A 107 -16.99 21.71 -5.51
N ASN A 108 -17.73 22.82 -5.72
CA ASN A 108 -17.45 24.14 -5.14
C ASN A 108 -15.97 24.59 -5.27
N GLY A 109 -15.39 24.45 -6.46
CA GLY A 109 -14.00 24.82 -6.74
C GLY A 109 -12.93 23.89 -6.15
N LYS A 110 -13.34 22.81 -5.50
CA LYS A 110 -12.46 21.74 -5.02
C LYS A 110 -12.63 20.50 -5.85
N ILE A 111 -11.62 19.65 -5.89
CA ILE A 111 -11.74 18.30 -6.44
C ILE A 111 -12.28 17.36 -5.38
N SER A 112 -13.20 16.52 -5.80
CA SER A 112 -13.77 15.43 -5.02
C SER A 112 -13.31 14.10 -5.63
N VAL A 113 -12.57 13.32 -4.86
CA VAL A 113 -12.02 12.02 -5.26
C VAL A 113 -12.72 10.93 -4.47
N GLU A 114 -13.44 10.07 -5.17
CA GLU A 114 -14.04 8.87 -4.61
C GLU A 114 -13.24 7.66 -5.07
N PHE A 115 -12.92 6.75 -4.14
CA PHE A 115 -12.36 5.45 -4.50
C PHE A 115 -13.12 4.33 -3.81
N ARG A 116 -13.09 3.17 -4.43
CA ARG A 116 -13.62 1.91 -3.93
C ARG A 116 -12.61 0.80 -4.15
N LEU A 117 -12.42 -0.01 -3.14
CA LEU A 117 -11.61 -1.22 -3.16
C LEU A 117 -12.53 -2.42 -3.09
N PHE A 118 -12.33 -3.39 -3.98
CA PHE A 118 -13.09 -4.62 -4.02
C PHE A 118 -12.19 -5.84 -3.90
N ASP A 119 -12.70 -6.88 -3.24
CA ASP A 119 -12.24 -8.25 -3.40
C ASP A 119 -12.94 -8.84 -4.63
N VAL A 120 -12.15 -9.22 -5.63
CA VAL A 120 -12.66 -9.70 -6.91
C VAL A 120 -13.26 -11.09 -6.80
N PHE A 121 -12.67 -11.97 -5.99
CA PHE A 121 -13.14 -13.33 -5.82
C PHE A 121 -14.40 -13.41 -4.95
N GLN A 122 -14.42 -12.63 -3.86
CA GLN A 122 -15.63 -12.51 -3.02
C GLN A 122 -16.71 -11.62 -3.64
N GLN A 123 -16.40 -10.89 -4.71
CA GLN A 123 -17.30 -9.94 -5.38
C GLN A 123 -17.87 -8.87 -4.42
N LYS A 124 -17.06 -8.47 -3.44
CA LYS A 124 -17.46 -7.60 -2.34
C LYS A 124 -16.62 -6.35 -2.28
N GLN A 125 -17.27 -5.22 -1.98
CA GLN A 125 -16.56 -3.99 -1.65
C GLN A 125 -15.96 -4.10 -0.25
N ILE A 126 -14.66 -3.89 -0.13
CA ILE A 126 -13.91 -3.87 1.13
C ILE A 126 -14.05 -2.50 1.79
N VAL A 127 -13.76 -1.44 1.01
CA VAL A 127 -13.85 -0.05 1.49
C VAL A 127 -14.20 0.89 0.34
N GLY A 128 -14.90 1.96 0.69
CA GLY A 128 -15.15 3.10 -0.19
C GLY A 128 -15.07 4.39 0.60
N LYS A 129 -14.32 5.37 0.09
CA LYS A 129 -14.15 6.67 0.73
C LYS A 129 -14.15 7.79 -0.30
N LYS A 130 -14.53 8.98 0.17
CA LYS A 130 -14.54 10.23 -0.58
C LYS A 130 -13.64 11.24 0.12
N TYR A 131 -12.81 11.94 -0.66
CA TYR A 131 -11.93 13.00 -0.19
C TYR A 131 -12.19 14.27 -0.97
N GLU A 132 -12.19 15.40 -0.28
CA GLU A 132 -12.32 16.73 -0.92
C GLU A 132 -11.03 17.52 -0.65
N THR A 133 -10.45 18.09 -1.69
CA THR A 133 -9.22 18.86 -1.59
C THR A 133 -9.09 19.88 -2.72
N ASN A 134 -8.14 20.81 -2.57
CA ASN A 134 -7.75 21.67 -3.67
C ASN A 134 -6.98 20.84 -4.73
N GLU A 135 -7.12 21.21 -5.99
CA GLU A 135 -6.47 20.48 -7.08
C GLU A 135 -4.94 20.31 -6.88
N LYS A 136 -4.26 21.33 -6.35
CA LYS A 136 -2.81 21.29 -6.05
C LYS A 136 -2.41 20.16 -5.11
N ASN A 137 -3.32 19.66 -4.28
CA ASN A 137 -3.07 18.63 -3.27
C ASN A 137 -3.45 17.20 -3.74
N TRP A 138 -3.74 16.99 -5.01
CA TRP A 138 -4.17 15.71 -5.54
C TRP A 138 -3.20 14.55 -5.21
N ARG A 139 -1.90 14.84 -5.22
CA ARG A 139 -0.87 13.83 -4.92
C ARG A 139 -0.98 13.30 -3.49
N ARG A 140 -1.23 14.18 -2.51
CA ARG A 140 -1.44 13.76 -1.14
C ARG A 140 -2.67 12.86 -0.98
N VAL A 141 -3.75 13.17 -1.70
CA VAL A 141 -4.94 12.29 -1.72
C VAL A 141 -4.59 10.91 -2.24
N ALA A 142 -3.75 10.80 -3.28
CA ALA A 142 -3.29 9.52 -3.79
C ALA A 142 -2.52 8.72 -2.72
N HIS A 143 -1.64 9.35 -1.93
CA HIS A 143 -0.92 8.69 -0.84
C HIS A 143 -1.88 8.23 0.27
N ILE A 144 -2.85 9.07 0.68
CA ILE A 144 -3.88 8.70 1.68
C ILE A 144 -4.73 7.52 1.19
N ILE A 145 -5.08 7.48 -0.10
CA ILE A 145 -5.79 6.35 -0.70
C ILE A 145 -4.92 5.09 -0.65
N SER A 146 -3.63 5.19 -1.00
CA SER A 146 -2.69 4.06 -0.92
C SER A 146 -2.60 3.51 0.50
N ASP A 147 -2.51 4.37 1.52
CA ASP A 147 -2.51 3.97 2.94
C ASP A 147 -3.81 3.25 3.31
N SER A 148 -4.95 3.76 2.83
CA SER A 148 -6.24 3.13 3.08
C SER A 148 -6.34 1.74 2.44
N ILE A 149 -5.86 1.57 1.20
CA ILE A 149 -5.82 0.28 0.50
C ILE A 149 -4.91 -0.68 1.24
N PHE A 150 -3.67 -0.25 1.54
CA PHE A 150 -2.69 -1.04 2.24
C PHE A 150 -3.25 -1.57 3.56
N LYS A 151 -3.79 -0.68 4.39
CA LYS A 151 -4.38 -1.03 5.70
C LYS A 151 -5.52 -2.04 5.59
N ASN A 152 -6.41 -1.86 4.62
CA ASN A 152 -7.59 -2.72 4.50
C ASN A 152 -7.28 -4.12 3.96
N ILE A 153 -6.14 -4.30 3.28
CA ILE A 153 -5.71 -5.60 2.75
C ILE A 153 -4.75 -6.29 3.72
N THR A 154 -3.78 -5.55 4.30
CA THR A 154 -2.73 -6.15 5.15
C THR A 154 -3.08 -6.14 6.64
N GLY A 155 -3.99 -5.25 7.07
CA GLY A 155 -4.26 -4.99 8.49
C GLY A 155 -3.27 -4.02 9.14
N GLU A 156 -2.16 -3.69 8.50
CA GLU A 156 -1.11 -2.82 9.02
C GLU A 156 -1.32 -1.36 8.59
N GLY A 157 -0.76 -0.43 9.35
CA GLY A 157 -0.80 1.00 9.00
C GLY A 157 -0.02 1.29 7.72
N GLY A 158 -0.61 2.08 6.81
CA GLY A 158 0.10 2.58 5.64
C GLY A 158 1.16 3.63 6.01
N TYR A 159 2.13 3.85 5.12
CA TYR A 159 3.26 4.76 5.31
C TYR A 159 3.53 5.66 4.10
N PHE A 160 2.58 5.78 3.17
CA PHE A 160 2.76 6.54 1.92
C PHE A 160 2.51 8.04 2.11
N ASP A 161 1.59 8.48 3.02
CA ASP A 161 1.39 9.90 3.40
C ASP A 161 2.36 10.29 4.52
N THR A 162 3.67 10.08 4.32
CA THR A 162 4.72 10.45 5.26
C THR A 162 5.43 11.73 4.84
N ARG A 163 6.05 12.40 5.81
CA ARG A 163 6.91 13.57 5.59
C ARG A 163 8.31 13.25 6.06
N ILE A 164 9.28 13.46 5.18
CA ILE A 164 10.70 13.32 5.52
C ILE A 164 11.22 14.72 5.84
N VAL A 165 11.78 14.89 7.03
CA VAL A 165 12.49 16.09 7.44
C VAL A 165 13.98 15.77 7.42
N TYR A 166 14.76 16.60 6.74
CA TYR A 166 16.22 16.47 6.71
C TYR A 166 16.86 17.84 6.93
N VAL A 167 18.04 17.84 7.51
CA VAL A 167 18.86 19.03 7.64
C VAL A 167 19.91 18.97 6.53
N ALA A 168 19.88 19.94 5.62
CA ALA A 168 20.91 20.11 4.62
C ALA A 168 22.02 21.00 5.17
N GLU A 169 23.26 20.53 5.18
CA GLU A 169 24.43 21.34 5.50
C GLU A 169 25.16 21.72 4.21
N THR A 170 25.42 22.99 4.01
CA THR A 170 26.17 23.52 2.87
C THR A 170 27.35 24.35 3.36
N GLY A 171 28.39 24.46 2.53
CA GLY A 171 29.58 25.26 2.84
C GLY A 171 30.84 24.44 3.17
N PRO A 172 31.99 25.09 3.30
CA PRO A 172 33.23 24.43 3.66
C PRO A 172 33.17 23.85 5.06
N LYS A 173 34.01 22.84 5.35
CA LYS A 173 34.00 22.11 6.65
C LYS A 173 34.13 23.04 7.87
N GLU A 174 34.75 24.18 7.70
CA GLU A 174 35.03 25.16 8.76
C GLU A 174 33.88 26.16 9.00
N ASN A 175 32.95 26.28 8.06
CA ASN A 175 31.79 27.20 8.17
C ASN A 175 30.54 26.62 7.49
N LYS A 176 30.02 25.56 8.08
CA LYS A 176 28.80 24.92 7.59
C LYS A 176 27.57 25.75 7.95
N GLN A 177 26.75 26.10 6.94
CA GLN A 177 25.44 26.72 7.11
C GLN A 177 24.37 25.64 7.15
N LYS A 178 23.48 25.72 8.13
CA LYS A 178 22.30 24.84 8.31
C LYS A 178 21.07 25.50 7.77
#